data_bb2d1088604492498c45e7284dd4715d
#
_entry.id   bb2d1088604492498c45e7284dd4715d
#
_cell.length_a   1.000
_cell.length_b   1.000
_cell.length_c   1.000
_cell.angle_alpha   90.00
_cell.angle_beta   90.00
_cell.angle_gamma   90.00
#
_symmetry.space_group_name_H-M   'P 1'
#
loop_
_entity.id
_entity.type
_entity.pdbx_description
1 polymer ?
#
loop_
_entity_poly.entity_id
_entity_poly.type
_entity_poly.pdbx_seq_one_letter_code
_entity_poly.pdbx_strand_id
1 'polypeptide(L)'
;MSCLFCRIASGEIPASKVYEDDEVLAFNDINPQAPLHVLVIPKRHISTTNDLLAPDDGLVGTLVRRAAAIAREKGYADRGYRVVMNCNAEAGQTVFHIHLHLLAGRGLGWPPG
;
A
#
# COMPACT_ATOMS: atom_id res chain seq x y z
N MET A 1 -20.44 -2.01 -8.03
CA MET A 1 -19.22 -1.31 -8.39
C MET A 1 -18.02 -2.21 -8.28
N SER A 2 -17.13 -2.08 -9.23
CA SER A 2 -16.04 -3.04 -9.45
C SER A 2 -14.68 -2.45 -9.09
N CYS A 3 -14.44 -2.21 -7.79
CA CYS A 3 -13.10 -1.85 -7.33
C CYS A 3 -12.25 -3.11 -7.20
N LEU A 4 -11.14 -3.16 -7.93
CA LEU A 4 -10.24 -4.30 -7.89
C LEU A 4 -9.78 -4.62 -6.47
N PHE A 5 -9.39 -3.59 -5.69
CA PHE A 5 -8.89 -3.82 -4.34
C PHE A 5 -10.00 -4.18 -3.35
N CYS A 6 -11.22 -3.68 -3.55
CA CYS A 6 -12.36 -4.16 -2.77
C CYS A 6 -12.60 -5.65 -3.01
N ARG A 7 -12.44 -6.11 -4.26
CA ARG A 7 -12.64 -7.52 -4.61
C ARG A 7 -11.53 -8.39 -4.05
N ILE A 8 -10.30 -7.89 -3.99
CA ILE A 8 -9.20 -8.58 -3.34
C ILE A 8 -9.44 -8.63 -1.82
N ALA A 9 -9.84 -7.51 -1.23
CA ALA A 9 -10.08 -7.43 0.22
C ALA A 9 -11.21 -8.37 0.67
N SER A 10 -12.22 -8.59 -0.17
CA SER A 10 -13.33 -9.49 0.12
C SER A 10 -12.99 -10.95 -0.14
N GLY A 11 -11.85 -11.25 -0.74
CA GLY A 11 -11.45 -12.61 -1.11
C GLY A 11 -12.00 -13.08 -2.44
N GLU A 12 -12.71 -12.22 -3.18
CA GLU A 12 -13.27 -12.58 -4.47
C GLU A 12 -12.19 -12.82 -5.51
N ILE A 13 -11.12 -12.03 -5.46
CA ILE A 13 -9.95 -12.18 -6.33
C ILE A 13 -8.77 -12.57 -5.45
N PRO A 14 -8.03 -13.64 -5.81
CA PRO A 14 -6.86 -14.04 -5.03
C PRO A 14 -5.72 -13.04 -5.15
N ALA A 15 -4.90 -12.97 -4.10
CA ALA A 15 -3.70 -12.15 -4.06
C ALA A 15 -2.64 -12.84 -3.22
N SER A 16 -1.37 -12.50 -3.47
CA SER A 16 -0.25 -13.01 -2.69
C SER A 16 -0.15 -12.20 -1.38
N LYS A 17 -0.89 -12.64 -0.36
CA LYS A 17 -1.03 -11.92 0.90
C LYS A 17 0.24 -11.97 1.73
N VAL A 18 0.59 -10.83 2.32
CA VAL A 18 1.70 -10.67 3.25
C VAL A 18 1.18 -10.48 4.68
N TYR A 19 0.07 -9.78 4.82
CA TYR A 19 -0.55 -9.51 6.12
C TYR A 19 -2.04 -9.23 5.94
N GLU A 20 -2.83 -9.61 6.91
CA GLU A 20 -4.27 -9.31 6.91
C GLU A 20 -4.81 -9.25 8.32
N ASP A 21 -5.63 -8.23 8.59
CA ASP A 21 -6.49 -8.17 9.78
C ASP A 21 -7.84 -7.59 9.39
N ASP A 22 -8.66 -7.19 10.37
CA ASP A 22 -10.03 -6.72 10.10
C ASP A 22 -10.07 -5.41 9.28
N GLU A 23 -9.02 -4.59 9.36
CA GLU A 23 -9.01 -3.27 8.74
C GLU A 23 -8.06 -3.16 7.56
N VAL A 24 -7.01 -3.96 7.53
CA VAL A 24 -5.87 -3.77 6.62
C VAL A 24 -5.53 -5.09 5.92
N LEU A 25 -5.20 -4.98 4.65
CA LEU A 25 -4.65 -6.08 3.86
C LEU A 25 -3.37 -5.61 3.19
N ALA A 26 -2.34 -6.45 3.22
CA ALA A 26 -1.11 -6.20 2.50
C ALA A 26 -0.81 -7.39 1.58
N PHE A 27 -0.43 -7.11 0.34
CA PHE A 27 -0.14 -8.15 -0.64
C PHE A 27 0.93 -7.69 -1.62
N ASN A 28 1.62 -8.66 -2.23
CA ASN A 28 2.68 -8.36 -3.17
C ASN A 28 2.11 -7.78 -4.46
N ASP A 29 2.77 -6.74 -4.99
CA ASP A 29 2.43 -6.19 -6.30
C ASP A 29 2.78 -7.22 -7.38
N ILE A 30 1.89 -7.42 -8.35
CA ILE A 30 2.11 -8.38 -9.43
C ILE A 30 3.12 -7.90 -10.46
N ASN A 31 3.44 -6.59 -10.43
CA ASN A 31 4.45 -6.00 -11.31
C ASN A 31 5.48 -5.25 -10.43
N PRO A 32 6.29 -5.99 -9.66
CA PRO A 32 7.15 -5.35 -8.66
C PRO A 32 8.21 -4.45 -9.28
N GLN A 33 8.40 -3.29 -8.67
CA GLN A 33 9.39 -2.30 -9.07
C GLN A 33 10.64 -2.33 -8.19
N ALA A 34 10.68 -3.25 -7.24
CA ALA A 34 11.80 -3.47 -6.32
C ALA A 34 11.75 -4.92 -5.83
N PRO A 35 12.85 -5.45 -5.27
CA PRO A 35 12.83 -6.81 -4.70
C PRO A 35 11.74 -7.04 -3.66
N LEU A 36 11.42 -6.03 -2.86
CA LEU A 36 10.21 -6.01 -2.05
C LEU A 36 9.31 -4.90 -2.58
N HIS A 37 8.11 -5.26 -3.02
CA HIS A 37 7.10 -4.30 -3.44
C HIS A 37 5.74 -4.79 -2.97
N VAL A 38 5.28 -4.24 -1.86
CA VAL A 38 4.04 -4.62 -1.19
C VAL A 38 3.06 -3.46 -1.25
N LEU A 39 1.80 -3.77 -1.50
CA LEU A 39 0.70 -2.81 -1.43
C LEU A 39 0.00 -3.00 -0.09
N VAL A 40 -0.17 -1.91 0.66
CA VAL A 40 -0.88 -1.91 1.95
C VAL A 40 -2.15 -1.10 1.77
N ILE A 41 -3.29 -1.75 1.93
CA ILE A 41 -4.59 -1.14 1.66
C ILE A 41 -5.51 -1.21 2.89
N PRO A 42 -6.41 -0.24 3.07
CA PRO A 42 -7.52 -0.42 3.99
C PRO A 42 -8.55 -1.33 3.33
N LYS A 43 -9.25 -2.14 4.12
CA LYS A 43 -10.36 -2.94 3.58
C LYS A 43 -11.55 -2.03 3.23
N ARG A 44 -11.72 -0.92 3.95
CA ARG A 44 -12.73 0.08 3.64
C ARG A 44 -12.33 0.86 2.38
N HIS A 45 -13.28 1.07 1.48
CA HIS A 45 -13.00 1.77 0.23
C HIS A 45 -12.91 3.28 0.46
N ILE A 46 -11.75 3.86 0.11
CA ILE A 46 -11.54 5.30 0.01
C ILE A 46 -10.82 5.49 -1.32
N SER A 47 -11.36 6.31 -2.22
CA SER A 47 -10.88 6.37 -3.60
C SER A 47 -9.51 7.02 -3.72
N THR A 48 -9.31 8.19 -3.11
CA THR A 48 -8.06 8.94 -3.22
C THR A 48 -7.68 9.59 -1.90
N THR A 49 -6.43 10.06 -1.81
CA THR A 49 -5.97 10.85 -0.68
C THR A 49 -6.84 12.09 -0.44
N ASN A 50 -7.37 12.67 -1.52
CA ASN A 50 -8.23 13.85 -1.43
C ASN A 50 -9.56 13.57 -0.71
N ASP A 51 -9.96 12.31 -0.62
CA ASP A 51 -11.21 11.91 0.01
C ASP A 51 -11.06 11.58 1.49
N LEU A 52 -9.84 11.67 2.02
CA LEU A 52 -9.59 11.44 3.44
C LEU A 52 -10.18 12.56 4.27
N LEU A 53 -10.81 12.17 5.38
CA LEU A 53 -11.39 13.09 6.36
C LEU A 53 -10.70 12.88 7.71
N ALA A 54 -10.88 13.84 8.63
CA ALA A 54 -10.23 13.78 9.94
C ALA A 54 -10.42 12.44 10.67
N PRO A 55 -11.62 11.81 10.65
CA PRO A 55 -11.78 10.49 11.27
C PRO A 55 -10.93 9.38 10.65
N ASP A 56 -10.38 9.59 9.46
CA ASP A 56 -9.54 8.59 8.79
C ASP A 56 -8.08 8.65 9.21
N ASP A 57 -7.68 9.63 10.02
CA ASP A 57 -6.27 9.83 10.40
C ASP A 57 -5.67 8.58 11.03
N GLY A 58 -6.40 7.93 11.94
CA GLY A 58 -5.94 6.71 12.58
C GLY A 58 -5.73 5.57 11.61
N LEU A 59 -6.63 5.43 10.63
CA LEU A 59 -6.51 4.40 9.60
C LEU A 59 -5.25 4.61 8.77
N VAL A 60 -5.00 5.83 8.31
CA VAL A 60 -3.80 6.12 7.50
C VAL A 60 -2.53 5.88 8.31
N GLY A 61 -2.50 6.31 9.57
CA GLY A 61 -1.38 6.02 10.45
C GLY A 61 -1.14 4.52 10.61
N THR A 62 -2.22 3.75 10.69
CA THR A 62 -2.14 2.29 10.77
C THR A 62 -1.53 1.69 9.49
N LEU A 63 -1.89 2.20 8.32
CA LEU A 63 -1.29 1.73 7.05
C LEU A 63 0.22 1.96 7.05
N VAL A 64 0.66 3.15 7.44
CA VAL A 64 2.08 3.51 7.48
C VAL A 64 2.84 2.62 8.46
N ARG A 65 2.28 2.44 9.66
CA ARG A 65 2.93 1.63 10.69
C ARG A 65 2.99 0.16 10.28
N ARG A 66 1.96 -0.34 9.58
CA ARG A 66 1.97 -1.70 9.05
C ARG A 66 3.05 -1.87 7.98
N ALA A 67 3.20 -0.90 7.09
CA ALA A 67 4.28 -0.93 6.10
C ALA A 67 5.65 -1.01 6.79
N ALA A 68 5.87 -0.23 7.84
CA ALA A 68 7.11 -0.28 8.62
C ALA A 68 7.34 -1.65 9.25
N ALA A 69 6.29 -2.26 9.81
CA ALA A 69 6.39 -3.59 10.40
C ALA A 69 6.75 -4.65 9.35
N ILE A 70 6.15 -4.59 8.18
CA ILE A 70 6.46 -5.53 7.09
C ILE A 70 7.92 -5.36 6.65
N ALA A 71 8.38 -4.12 6.47
CA ALA A 71 9.77 -3.86 6.12
C ALA A 71 10.74 -4.46 7.14
N ARG A 72 10.42 -4.33 8.43
CA ARG A 72 11.23 -4.90 9.50
C ARG A 72 11.25 -6.43 9.41
N GLU A 73 10.09 -7.05 9.25
CA GLU A 73 9.97 -8.51 9.15
C GLU A 73 10.74 -9.07 7.96
N LYS A 74 10.81 -8.31 6.88
CA LYS A 74 11.53 -8.71 5.66
C LYS A 74 13.02 -8.34 5.69
N GLY A 75 13.49 -7.70 6.76
CA GLY A 75 14.90 -7.40 6.94
C GLY A 75 15.38 -6.09 6.34
N TYR A 76 14.49 -5.16 6.04
CA TYR A 76 14.84 -3.91 5.37
C TYR A 76 14.80 -2.68 6.28
N ALA A 77 14.50 -2.83 7.58
CA ALA A 77 14.35 -1.67 8.46
C ALA A 77 15.61 -0.80 8.50
N ASP A 78 16.79 -1.43 8.64
CA ASP A 78 18.05 -0.69 8.75
C ASP A 78 18.58 -0.22 7.40
N ARG A 79 18.37 -1.02 6.34
CA ARG A 79 18.79 -0.66 4.99
C ARG A 79 17.99 0.51 4.42
N GLY A 80 16.77 0.64 4.87
CA GLY A 80 15.86 1.66 4.39
C GLY A 80 14.83 1.16 3.38
N TYR A 81 13.74 1.88 3.29
CA TYR A 81 12.63 1.56 2.39
C TYR A 81 11.89 2.86 2.07
N ARG A 82 11.04 2.81 1.06
CA ARG A 82 10.23 3.96 0.67
C ARG A 82 8.76 3.60 0.75
N VAL A 83 7.96 4.54 1.23
CA VAL A 83 6.50 4.42 1.26
C VAL A 83 5.94 5.52 0.37
N VAL A 84 5.06 5.14 -0.55
CA VAL A 84 4.48 6.06 -1.54
C VAL A 84 2.97 5.87 -1.56
N MET A 85 2.22 6.98 -1.51
CA MET A 85 0.79 7.00 -1.79
C MET A 85 0.54 7.99 -2.92
N ASN A 86 0.07 7.50 -4.06
CA ASN A 86 -0.20 8.32 -5.23
C ASN A 86 -1.66 8.78 -5.22
N CYS A 87 -1.89 10.02 -5.67
CA CYS A 87 -3.23 10.60 -5.76
C CYS A 87 -3.45 11.12 -7.17
N ASN A 88 -4.40 10.53 -7.88
CA ASN A 88 -4.86 10.93 -9.21
C ASN A 88 -3.82 10.74 -10.34
N ALA A 89 -4.17 11.23 -11.52
CA ALA A 89 -3.54 10.82 -12.77
C ALA A 89 -2.05 11.19 -12.88
N GLU A 90 -1.69 12.42 -12.55
CA GLU A 90 -0.29 12.84 -12.71
C GLU A 90 0.66 12.15 -11.76
N ALA A 91 0.15 11.67 -10.62
CA ALA A 91 0.94 10.89 -9.69
C ALA A 91 1.02 9.40 -10.08
N GLY A 92 0.21 8.97 -11.06
CA GLY A 92 0.21 7.61 -11.53
C GLY A 92 -0.74 6.68 -10.79
N GLN A 93 -1.77 7.22 -10.15
CA GLN A 93 -2.77 6.37 -9.50
C GLN A 93 -3.62 5.69 -10.58
N THR A 94 -3.61 4.35 -10.59
CA THR A 94 -4.37 3.57 -11.56
C THR A 94 -5.53 2.81 -10.93
N VAL A 95 -5.45 2.49 -9.64
CA VAL A 95 -6.53 1.85 -8.88
C VAL A 95 -7.05 2.87 -7.87
N PHE A 96 -8.36 3.17 -7.96
CA PHE A 96 -8.98 4.20 -7.12
C PHE A 96 -9.54 3.60 -5.83
N HIS A 97 -8.61 3.17 -5.02
CA HIS A 97 -8.75 2.66 -3.67
C HIS A 97 -7.38 2.94 -3.03
N ILE A 98 -7.31 3.78 -2.02
CA ILE A 98 -6.02 4.23 -1.50
C ILE A 98 -5.13 3.05 -1.13
N HIS A 99 -3.85 3.20 -1.40
CA HIS A 99 -2.87 2.17 -1.06
C HIS A 99 -1.48 2.78 -0.91
N LEU A 100 -0.70 2.22 0.01
CA LEU A 100 0.70 2.54 0.14
C LEU A 100 1.50 1.51 -0.65
N HIS A 101 2.43 2.00 -1.46
CA HIS A 101 3.50 1.15 -2.00
C HIS A 101 4.62 1.11 -0.98
N LEU A 102 5.02 -0.07 -0.57
CA LEU A 102 6.23 -0.30 0.23
C LEU A 102 7.28 -0.87 -0.71
N LEU A 103 8.37 -0.13 -0.90
CA LEU A 103 9.44 -0.48 -1.84
C LEU A 103 10.76 -0.61 -1.09
N ALA A 104 11.45 -1.73 -1.28
CA ALA A 104 12.73 -1.97 -0.61
C ALA A 104 13.59 -2.95 -1.39
N GLY A 105 14.88 -3.01 -1.06
CA GLY A 105 15.79 -4.01 -1.60
C GLY A 105 16.67 -3.50 -2.72
N ARG A 106 16.57 -2.23 -3.08
CA ARG A 106 17.49 -1.55 -4.01
C ARG A 106 17.60 -0.09 -3.66
N GLY A 107 18.57 0.59 -4.21
CA GLY A 107 18.66 2.04 -4.08
C GLY A 107 17.47 2.71 -4.77
N LEU A 108 16.87 3.66 -4.08
CA LEU A 108 15.75 4.45 -4.57
C LEU A 108 16.21 5.90 -4.64
N GLY A 109 16.15 6.48 -5.83
CA GLY A 109 16.78 7.76 -6.09
C GLY A 109 15.96 8.97 -5.64
N TRP A 110 16.59 10.12 -5.78
CA TRP A 110 15.94 11.40 -5.59
C TRP A 110 16.31 12.30 -6.78
N PRO A 111 15.34 13.00 -7.41
CA PRO A 111 13.93 13.08 -7.06
C PRO A 111 13.18 11.74 -7.24
N PRO A 112 12.03 11.59 -6.53
CA PRO A 112 11.36 10.28 -6.43
C PRO A 112 10.56 9.87 -7.68
N GLY A 113 10.55 10.67 -8.69
CA GLY A 113 9.80 10.34 -9.89
C GLY A 113 10.40 10.80 -11.19
#